data_9ba26a02c0bd489e6409d6af85e50fd9
#
_entry.id   9ba26a02c0bd489e6409d6af85e50fd9
#
_cell.length_a   1.000
_cell.length_b   1.000
_cell.length_c   1.000
_cell.angle_alpha   90.00
_cell.angle_beta   90.00
_cell.angle_gamma   90.00
#
_symmetry.space_group_name_H-M   'P 1'
#
loop_
_entity.id
_entity.type
_entity.pdbx_description
1 polymer ?
#
loop_
_entity_poly.entity_id
_entity_poly.type
_entity_poly.pdbx_seq_one_letter_code
_entity_poly.pdbx_strand_id
1 'polypeptide(L)'
;MNNTNSPTATSDGAGSAELARMMLPSDANIAGNVHGGTIMQLMEEAAGVAAHRYFCQSHSSPRVVPLVSRVERLSFQHPIHVGDVAKVKATVIFSSLINVAVCVQVRAERLAWSTRASQSQGTHTDTTSGDTVCNRALMWLVGAELPPISSARLANRINPSNIKRALAPPFPIPKDKTSWAWEQYQEAAQLYEKNQGNKSPSVNTLDITSDNLMNNAPTTPRFTDSTIDEEGKTPNRSAVELAQVMLPSDCVNTNGLVSGGVVMKLMDNACGIVAVRHCGTNTVTVVVQGVNLFSPVLSGDVLMVQARPVFTSAKSIEIAVSVRAERYNISNSFLHQEIVAITDQAYFTFVALPLGDKNPSALPMIPLRLETKEDRETFEKRKAVYQQRRALIGSSRRIIFSKL
;
A
#
# COMPACT_ATOMS: atom_id res chain seq x y z
N MET A 1 33.48 -46.06 3.98
CA MET A 1 33.40 -44.86 4.86
C MET A 1 32.85 -43.73 3.99
N ASN A 2 31.55 -43.63 3.94
CA ASN A 2 30.85 -42.62 3.14
C ASN A 2 30.50 -41.44 4.04
N ASN A 3 31.24 -40.35 3.90
CA ASN A 3 30.98 -39.10 4.58
C ASN A 3 30.01 -38.28 3.71
N THR A 4 28.72 -38.42 3.97
CA THR A 4 27.67 -37.55 3.43
C THR A 4 27.43 -36.40 4.41
N ASN A 5 28.33 -35.43 4.40
CA ASN A 5 28.04 -34.12 4.99
C ASN A 5 27.18 -33.34 3.99
N SER A 6 25.86 -33.49 4.10
CA SER A 6 24.93 -32.54 3.51
C SER A 6 25.06 -31.22 4.28
N PRO A 7 25.35 -30.10 3.63
CA PRO A 7 25.32 -28.81 4.34
C PRO A 7 23.87 -28.54 4.77
N THR A 8 23.67 -28.46 6.09
CA THR A 8 22.45 -27.88 6.66
C THR A 8 22.41 -26.43 6.22
N ALA A 9 21.68 -26.16 5.12
CA ALA A 9 21.38 -24.81 4.70
C ALA A 9 20.59 -24.15 5.83
N THR A 10 21.25 -23.25 6.55
CA THR A 10 20.59 -22.30 7.43
C THR A 10 19.72 -21.40 6.54
N SER A 11 18.40 -21.48 6.73
CA SER A 11 17.36 -20.83 5.90
C SER A 11 17.29 -19.29 6.01
N ASP A 12 18.31 -18.64 6.52
CA ASP A 12 18.26 -17.22 6.91
C ASP A 12 18.36 -16.21 5.75
N GLY A 13 18.60 -16.66 4.52
CA GLY A 13 18.75 -15.75 3.37
C GLY A 13 17.66 -15.86 2.29
N ALA A 14 16.98 -16.98 2.23
CA ALA A 14 16.22 -17.36 1.04
C ALA A 14 14.86 -16.71 0.85
N GLY A 15 14.33 -15.99 1.83
CA GLY A 15 13.05 -15.27 1.79
C GLY A 15 13.16 -13.90 2.45
N SER A 16 14.33 -13.27 2.43
CA SER A 16 14.53 -11.95 3.00
C SER A 16 15.19 -10.97 2.01
N ALA A 17 14.93 -9.68 2.21
CA ALA A 17 15.57 -8.59 1.48
C ALA A 17 15.74 -7.39 2.40
N GLU A 18 16.82 -6.65 2.17
CA GLU A 18 17.05 -5.35 2.80
C GLU A 18 17.39 -4.34 1.71
N LEU A 19 16.72 -3.20 1.75
CA LEU A 19 16.98 -2.04 0.88
C LEU A 19 17.30 -0.84 1.77
N ALA A 20 18.19 0.02 1.29
CA ALA A 20 18.46 1.31 1.93
C ALA A 20 18.45 2.40 0.87
N ARG A 21 17.72 3.49 1.15
CA ARG A 21 17.63 4.63 0.22
C ARG A 21 17.61 5.93 1.00
N MET A 22 18.42 6.90 0.56
CA MET A 22 18.37 8.26 1.08
C MET A 22 17.12 8.95 0.56
N MET A 23 16.39 9.62 1.45
CA MET A 23 15.19 10.37 1.13
C MET A 23 15.55 11.75 0.56
N LEU A 24 15.08 12.01 -0.66
CA LEU A 24 15.37 13.22 -1.42
C LEU A 24 14.25 14.26 -1.25
N PRO A 25 14.51 15.55 -1.58
CA PRO A 25 13.46 16.57 -1.60
C PRO A 25 12.26 16.21 -2.49
N SER A 26 12.48 15.46 -3.57
CA SER A 26 11.43 14.93 -4.46
C SER A 26 10.51 13.89 -3.82
N ASP A 27 10.91 13.33 -2.67
CA ASP A 27 10.14 12.35 -1.92
C ASP A 27 9.25 13.01 -0.86
N ALA A 28 9.41 14.32 -0.64
CA ALA A 28 8.75 15.04 0.45
C ALA A 28 7.38 15.59 0.07
N ASN A 29 6.51 15.66 1.07
CA ASN A 29 5.29 16.48 1.03
C ASN A 29 5.61 17.95 1.37
N ILE A 30 4.60 18.81 1.31
CA ILE A 30 4.72 20.26 1.58
C ILE A 30 5.30 20.56 2.98
N ALA A 31 5.11 19.68 3.95
CA ALA A 31 5.63 19.82 5.32
C ALA A 31 7.06 19.31 5.49
N GLY A 32 7.71 18.82 4.43
CA GLY A 32 9.07 18.28 4.46
C GLY A 32 9.19 16.86 5.02
N ASN A 33 8.07 16.18 5.28
CA ASN A 33 8.06 14.75 5.59
C ASN A 33 8.04 13.94 4.31
N VAL A 34 8.64 12.76 4.32
CA VAL A 34 8.56 11.84 3.18
C VAL A 34 7.10 11.39 2.98
N HIS A 35 6.66 11.42 1.71
CA HIS A 35 5.30 11.08 1.32
C HIS A 35 5.01 9.61 1.60
N GLY A 36 3.82 9.29 2.16
CA GLY A 36 3.42 7.91 2.49
C GLY A 36 3.50 6.98 1.29
N GLY A 37 3.06 7.46 0.12
CA GLY A 37 3.13 6.71 -1.13
C GLY A 37 4.54 6.32 -1.55
N THR A 38 5.55 7.16 -1.29
CA THR A 38 6.96 6.82 -1.55
C THR A 38 7.44 5.69 -0.64
N ILE A 39 7.05 5.72 0.63
CA ILE A 39 7.39 4.65 1.56
C ILE A 39 6.70 3.33 1.15
N MET A 40 5.44 3.38 0.73
CA MET A 40 4.72 2.20 0.24
C MET A 40 5.38 1.57 -0.98
N GLN A 41 5.90 2.38 -1.90
CA GLN A 41 6.64 1.92 -3.06
C GLN A 41 7.93 1.20 -2.65
N LEU A 42 8.72 1.78 -1.74
CA LEU A 42 9.94 1.13 -1.22
C LEU A 42 9.63 -0.19 -0.49
N MET A 43 8.53 -0.23 0.25
CA MET A 43 8.10 -1.46 0.93
C MET A 43 7.73 -2.56 -0.05
N GLU A 44 7.05 -2.22 -1.13
CA GLU A 44 6.70 -3.17 -2.19
C GLU A 44 7.93 -3.67 -2.94
N GLU A 45 8.90 -2.80 -3.25
CA GLU A 45 10.16 -3.18 -3.88
C GLU A 45 10.91 -4.21 -3.02
N ALA A 46 11.04 -3.97 -1.72
CA ALA A 46 11.68 -4.91 -0.80
C ALA A 46 10.91 -6.23 -0.68
N ALA A 47 9.57 -6.16 -0.57
CA ALA A 47 8.71 -7.34 -0.52
C ALA A 47 8.80 -8.17 -1.81
N GLY A 48 8.84 -7.51 -2.96
CA GLY A 48 9.02 -8.13 -4.27
C GLY A 48 10.34 -8.91 -4.36
N VAL A 49 11.45 -8.30 -3.91
CA VAL A 49 12.76 -8.99 -3.89
C VAL A 49 12.76 -10.20 -2.95
N ALA A 50 12.19 -10.05 -1.72
CA ALA A 50 12.10 -11.15 -0.77
C ALA A 50 11.25 -12.31 -1.31
N ALA A 51 10.08 -12.00 -1.88
CA ALA A 51 9.18 -12.98 -2.48
C ALA A 51 9.80 -13.64 -3.72
N HIS A 52 10.49 -12.88 -4.59
CA HIS A 52 11.19 -13.44 -5.75
C HIS A 52 12.23 -14.48 -5.34
N ARG A 53 13.09 -14.14 -4.38
CA ARG A 53 14.08 -15.09 -3.83
C ARG A 53 13.43 -16.35 -3.29
N TYR A 54 12.26 -16.19 -2.65
CA TYR A 54 11.50 -17.31 -2.09
C TYR A 54 10.90 -18.21 -3.18
N PHE A 55 10.25 -17.65 -4.20
CA PHE A 55 9.70 -18.42 -5.33
C PHE A 55 10.79 -19.18 -6.10
N CYS A 56 11.97 -18.59 -6.27
CA CYS A 56 13.07 -19.19 -7.01
C CYS A 56 13.71 -20.40 -6.33
N GLN A 57 13.42 -20.69 -5.05
CA GLN A 57 13.93 -21.90 -4.38
C GLN A 57 13.38 -23.20 -4.97
N SER A 58 12.15 -23.18 -5.50
CA SER A 58 11.49 -24.38 -6.06
C SER A 58 11.33 -24.33 -7.58
N HIS A 59 11.66 -23.22 -8.22
CA HIS A 59 11.48 -23.05 -9.65
C HIS A 59 12.84 -22.93 -10.34
N SER A 60 13.12 -23.81 -11.28
CA SER A 60 14.27 -23.70 -12.18
C SER A 60 14.15 -22.53 -13.17
N SER A 61 13.02 -21.83 -13.18
CA SER A 61 12.76 -20.70 -14.09
C SER A 61 12.88 -19.36 -13.38
N PRO A 62 13.79 -18.47 -13.82
CA PRO A 62 13.96 -17.13 -13.26
C PRO A 62 12.84 -16.14 -13.66
N ARG A 63 11.73 -16.62 -14.22
CA ARG A 63 10.67 -15.78 -14.83
C ARG A 63 9.49 -15.53 -13.93
N VAL A 64 9.58 -15.83 -12.63
CA VAL A 64 8.53 -15.54 -11.68
C VAL A 64 8.68 -14.10 -11.20
N VAL A 65 7.66 -13.28 -11.48
CA VAL A 65 7.57 -11.90 -10.99
C VAL A 65 6.54 -11.87 -9.86
N PRO A 66 6.94 -11.54 -8.63
CA PRO A 66 5.99 -11.35 -7.55
C PRO A 66 5.19 -10.07 -7.76
N LEU A 67 3.87 -10.17 -7.62
CA LEU A 67 2.95 -9.05 -7.70
C LEU A 67 2.21 -8.92 -6.36
N VAL A 68 2.12 -7.73 -5.83
CA VAL A 68 1.29 -7.47 -4.64
C VAL A 68 -0.17 -7.70 -5.01
N SER A 69 -0.82 -8.58 -4.28
CA SER A 69 -2.25 -8.85 -4.41
C SER A 69 -3.05 -8.20 -3.28
N ARG A 70 -2.43 -8.01 -2.10
CA ARG A 70 -3.11 -7.45 -0.95
C ARG A 70 -2.13 -6.82 0.04
N VAL A 71 -2.55 -5.72 0.66
CA VAL A 71 -1.92 -5.15 1.86
C VAL A 71 -2.97 -5.12 2.96
N GLU A 72 -2.71 -5.85 4.06
CA GLU A 72 -3.67 -5.97 5.17
C GLU A 72 -3.79 -4.67 5.93
N ARG A 73 -2.68 -4.22 6.46
CA ARG A 73 -2.57 -2.99 7.20
C ARG A 73 -1.16 -2.44 7.09
N LEU A 74 -1.07 -1.17 6.77
CA LEU A 74 0.15 -0.42 6.81
C LEU A 74 -0.02 0.74 7.81
N SER A 75 0.91 0.87 8.76
CA SER A 75 0.90 1.91 9.78
C SER A 75 2.11 2.81 9.65
N PHE A 76 1.88 4.12 9.79
CA PHE A 76 2.90 5.16 9.83
C PHE A 76 3.00 5.66 11.26
N GLN A 77 4.07 5.27 11.99
CA GLN A 77 4.23 5.53 13.41
C GLN A 77 5.11 6.74 13.68
N HIS A 78 6.19 6.85 12.89
CA HIS A 78 7.15 7.95 13.00
C HIS A 78 7.40 8.53 11.61
N PRO A 79 7.50 9.87 11.50
CA PRO A 79 7.81 10.52 10.24
C PRO A 79 9.25 10.24 9.82
N ILE A 80 9.45 10.05 8.52
CA ILE A 80 10.75 10.02 7.86
C ILE A 80 10.93 11.35 7.15
N HIS A 81 12.12 11.92 7.18
CA HIS A 81 12.39 13.25 6.65
C HIS A 81 13.37 13.22 5.48
N VAL A 82 13.40 14.30 4.72
CA VAL A 82 14.43 14.51 3.71
C VAL A 82 15.81 14.48 4.36
N GLY A 83 16.74 13.71 3.74
CA GLY A 83 18.08 13.49 4.26
C GLY A 83 18.24 12.30 5.20
N ASP A 84 17.14 11.70 5.67
CA ASP A 84 17.20 10.41 6.36
C ASP A 84 17.46 9.28 5.37
N VAL A 85 18.05 8.17 5.83
CA VAL A 85 18.13 6.92 5.08
C VAL A 85 17.00 6.00 5.55
N ALA A 86 16.06 5.70 4.67
CA ALA A 86 15.04 4.69 4.91
C ALA A 86 15.65 3.29 4.69
N LYS A 87 15.73 2.49 5.76
CA LYS A 87 16.15 1.09 5.74
C LYS A 87 14.90 0.21 5.75
N VAL A 88 14.70 -0.54 4.70
CA VAL A 88 13.52 -1.40 4.52
C VAL A 88 13.94 -2.85 4.62
N LYS A 89 13.39 -3.57 5.59
CA LYS A 89 13.58 -5.01 5.75
C LYS A 89 12.29 -5.74 5.43
N ALA A 90 12.36 -6.69 4.51
CA ALA A 90 11.26 -7.56 4.10
C ALA A 90 11.61 -9.01 4.41
N THR A 91 10.68 -9.76 4.99
CA THR A 91 10.88 -11.18 5.35
C THR A 91 9.62 -11.96 5.06
N VAL A 92 9.75 -13.05 4.31
CA VAL A 92 8.65 -14.01 4.10
C VAL A 92 8.35 -14.70 5.44
N ILE A 93 7.08 -14.69 5.83
CA ILE A 93 6.63 -15.23 7.12
C ILE A 93 5.61 -16.36 6.98
N PHE A 94 5.04 -16.52 5.77
CA PHE A 94 4.06 -17.56 5.47
C PHE A 94 3.98 -17.79 3.96
N SER A 95 3.66 -19.01 3.52
CA SER A 95 3.23 -19.27 2.16
C SER A 95 2.06 -20.25 2.12
N SER A 96 1.22 -20.10 1.13
CA SER A 96 0.20 -21.05 0.70
C SER A 96 0.51 -21.48 -0.72
N LEU A 97 -0.40 -22.22 -1.36
CA LEU A 97 -0.17 -22.78 -2.70
C LEU A 97 0.34 -21.74 -3.74
N ILE A 98 -0.21 -20.53 -3.71
CA ILE A 98 0.10 -19.47 -4.70
C ILE A 98 0.40 -18.12 -4.06
N ASN A 99 0.24 -17.98 -2.74
CA ASN A 99 0.43 -16.72 -2.05
C ASN A 99 1.63 -16.79 -1.11
N VAL A 100 2.34 -15.69 -1.02
CA VAL A 100 3.44 -15.50 -0.07
C VAL A 100 3.13 -14.27 0.78
N ALA A 101 3.16 -14.42 2.11
CA ALA A 101 3.01 -13.30 3.03
C ALA A 101 4.39 -12.78 3.44
N VAL A 102 4.59 -11.49 3.29
CA VAL A 102 5.84 -10.78 3.58
C VAL A 102 5.58 -9.72 4.63
N CYS A 103 6.28 -9.83 5.76
CA CYS A 103 6.34 -8.78 6.76
C CYS A 103 7.41 -7.76 6.35
N VAL A 104 7.00 -6.48 6.25
CA VAL A 104 7.89 -5.39 5.84
C VAL A 104 7.98 -4.36 6.94
N GLN A 105 9.19 -3.94 7.27
CA GLN A 105 9.47 -2.91 8.26
C GLN A 105 10.37 -1.84 7.66
N VAL A 106 10.09 -0.59 7.98
CA VAL A 106 10.94 0.55 7.60
C VAL A 106 11.48 1.20 8.85
N ARG A 107 12.79 1.47 8.86
CA ARG A 107 13.50 2.22 9.90
C ARG A 107 14.15 3.43 9.27
N ALA A 108 14.22 4.53 9.98
CA ALA A 108 14.91 5.72 9.53
C ALA A 108 16.26 5.87 10.28
N GLU A 109 17.32 5.97 9.52
CA GLU A 109 18.63 6.38 10.03
C GLU A 109 18.85 7.86 9.72
N ARG A 110 19.02 8.64 10.76
CA ARG A 110 19.30 10.08 10.63
C ARG A 110 20.79 10.31 10.41
N LEU A 111 21.14 10.93 9.32
CA LEU A 111 22.52 11.28 9.02
C LEU A 111 22.88 12.63 9.64
N ALA A 112 24.16 12.79 10.05
CA ALA A 112 24.62 13.97 10.80
C ALA A 112 24.45 15.31 10.03
N TRP A 113 24.38 15.27 8.70
CA TRP A 113 24.16 16.46 7.85
C TRP A 113 22.69 16.76 7.58
N SER A 114 21.74 15.93 8.08
CA SER A 114 20.31 16.25 7.91
C SER A 114 19.99 17.54 8.63
N THR A 115 19.19 18.41 8.00
CA THR A 115 18.88 19.79 8.46
C THR A 115 18.32 19.88 9.87
N ARG A 116 17.86 18.76 10.46
CA ARG A 116 17.41 18.68 11.87
C ARG A 116 18.55 18.38 12.87
N ALA A 117 19.64 17.74 12.42
CA ALA A 117 20.77 17.46 13.32
C ALA A 117 21.49 18.74 13.75
N SER A 118 21.47 19.80 12.92
CA SER A 118 22.10 21.08 13.21
C SER A 118 21.31 22.00 14.17
N GLN A 119 20.07 21.68 14.50
CA GLN A 119 19.22 22.52 15.37
C GLN A 119 19.12 22.03 16.82
N SER A 120 19.68 20.89 17.16
CA SER A 120 19.70 20.34 18.53
C SER A 120 21.04 20.57 19.24
N GLN A 121 21.58 21.81 19.22
CA GLN A 121 22.63 22.22 20.17
C GLN A 121 21.97 22.52 21.52
N GLY A 122 21.63 21.49 22.26
CA GLY A 122 21.13 21.60 23.61
C GLY A 122 21.00 20.22 24.25
N THR A 123 22.02 19.87 25.08
CA THR A 123 22.13 18.71 25.93
C THR A 123 22.26 17.34 25.23
N HIS A 124 23.48 16.83 25.30
CA HIS A 124 23.86 15.45 25.08
C HIS A 124 22.96 14.51 25.91
N THR A 125 22.15 13.70 25.26
CA THR A 125 21.79 12.30 25.59
C THR A 125 20.70 11.75 24.68
N ASP A 126 20.76 11.92 23.33
CA ASP A 126 19.92 11.10 22.46
C ASP A 126 20.74 10.60 21.26
N THR A 127 21.75 9.77 21.56
CA THR A 127 22.18 8.71 20.66
C THR A 127 21.15 7.57 20.74
N THR A 128 19.90 7.80 20.41
CA THR A 128 19.00 6.74 20.01
C THR A 128 19.49 6.28 18.63
N SER A 129 20.39 5.29 18.70
CA SER A 129 20.77 4.43 17.58
C SER A 129 19.55 4.18 16.68
N GLY A 130 19.70 4.33 15.36
CA GLY A 130 18.69 4.27 14.31
C GLY A 130 17.87 2.98 14.22
N ASP A 131 17.23 2.59 15.30
CA ASP A 131 16.56 1.30 15.49
C ASP A 131 15.03 1.42 15.63
N THR A 132 14.49 2.65 15.54
CA THR A 132 13.05 2.87 15.67
C THR A 132 12.34 2.47 14.39
N VAL A 133 11.37 1.55 14.50
CA VAL A 133 10.50 1.18 13.37
C VAL A 133 9.55 2.33 13.08
N CYS A 134 9.67 2.90 11.88
CA CYS A 134 8.80 4.00 11.42
C CYS A 134 7.51 3.48 10.78
N ASN A 135 7.61 2.40 10.01
CA ASN A 135 6.48 1.83 9.27
C ASN A 135 6.52 0.31 9.31
N ARG A 136 5.34 -0.30 9.27
CA ARG A 136 5.21 -1.75 9.16
C ARG A 136 4.00 -2.11 8.29
N ALA A 137 4.14 -3.16 7.49
CA ALA A 137 3.06 -3.74 6.70
C ALA A 137 3.15 -5.26 6.64
N LEU A 138 2.00 -5.90 6.44
CA LEU A 138 1.87 -7.27 5.98
C LEU A 138 1.35 -7.25 4.55
N MET A 139 2.17 -7.73 3.62
CA MET A 139 1.88 -7.74 2.19
C MET A 139 1.75 -9.19 1.69
N TRP A 140 0.72 -9.43 0.89
CA TRP A 140 0.51 -10.70 0.19
C TRP A 140 0.92 -10.55 -1.26
N LEU A 141 1.78 -11.45 -1.73
CA LEU A 141 2.25 -11.46 -3.10
C LEU A 141 1.89 -12.80 -3.76
N VAL A 142 1.59 -12.72 -5.04
CA VAL A 142 1.41 -13.89 -5.92
C VAL A 142 2.53 -13.91 -6.95
N GLY A 143 3.05 -15.11 -7.26
CA GLY A 143 4.01 -15.26 -8.31
C GLY A 143 3.33 -15.28 -9.68
N ALA A 144 3.75 -14.42 -10.59
CA ALA A 144 3.34 -14.42 -11.99
C ALA A 144 4.44 -15.05 -12.86
N GLU A 145 4.17 -16.18 -13.49
CA GLU A 145 5.06 -16.74 -14.51
C GLU A 145 4.85 -16.02 -15.84
N LEU A 146 5.89 -15.35 -16.29
CA LEU A 146 5.86 -14.63 -17.54
C LEU A 146 6.28 -15.51 -18.71
N PRO A 147 5.62 -15.35 -19.88
CA PRO A 147 6.03 -16.05 -21.09
C PRO A 147 7.47 -15.65 -21.48
N PRO A 148 8.18 -16.48 -22.27
CA PRO A 148 9.49 -16.12 -22.80
C PRO A 148 9.38 -14.82 -23.62
N ILE A 149 10.34 -13.93 -23.42
CA ILE A 149 10.47 -12.73 -24.26
C ILE A 149 10.93 -13.26 -25.61
N SER A 150 10.04 -13.36 -26.59
CA SER A 150 10.44 -13.52 -27.98
C SER A 150 11.11 -12.23 -28.39
N SER A 151 12.33 -12.29 -28.90
CA SER A 151 13.17 -11.16 -29.31
C SER A 151 12.59 -10.25 -30.40
N ALA A 152 11.41 -10.56 -30.88
CA ALA A 152 10.69 -9.81 -31.88
C ALA A 152 9.51 -9.09 -31.21
N ARG A 153 9.71 -7.83 -30.87
CA ARG A 153 8.73 -6.79 -30.51
C ARG A 153 8.59 -6.46 -29.04
N LEU A 154 9.25 -5.37 -28.66
CA LEU A 154 8.87 -4.48 -27.55
C LEU A 154 7.41 -3.98 -27.62
N ALA A 155 6.66 -4.29 -28.67
CA ALA A 155 5.30 -3.81 -28.93
C ALA A 155 4.18 -4.78 -28.51
N ASN A 156 4.51 -6.02 -28.11
CA ASN A 156 3.47 -6.96 -27.67
C ASN A 156 3.29 -6.81 -26.16
N ARG A 157 2.29 -6.02 -25.76
CA ARG A 157 1.75 -6.04 -24.39
C ARG A 157 1.49 -7.48 -23.98
N ILE A 158 1.86 -7.81 -22.75
CA ILE A 158 1.47 -9.10 -22.15
C ILE A 158 -0.05 -9.13 -22.13
N ASN A 159 -0.63 -10.20 -22.69
CA ASN A 159 -2.03 -10.46 -22.45
C ASN A 159 -2.19 -11.01 -21.02
N PRO A 160 -2.90 -10.31 -20.12
CA PRO A 160 -3.07 -10.75 -18.74
C PRO A 160 -3.61 -12.18 -18.59
N SER A 161 -4.44 -12.65 -19.54
CA SER A 161 -4.97 -14.01 -19.55
C SER A 161 -3.91 -15.08 -19.77
N ASN A 162 -2.73 -14.72 -20.26
CA ASN A 162 -1.58 -15.65 -20.47
C ASN A 162 -0.64 -15.69 -19.27
N ILE A 163 -0.89 -14.89 -18.23
CA ILE A 163 -0.08 -14.90 -17.01
C ILE A 163 -0.49 -16.12 -16.18
N LYS A 164 0.41 -17.08 -16.00
CA LYS A 164 0.20 -18.22 -15.12
C LYS A 164 0.61 -17.85 -13.69
N ARG A 165 -0.08 -18.44 -12.71
CA ARG A 165 0.32 -18.30 -11.31
C ARG A 165 1.39 -19.32 -10.99
N ALA A 166 2.51 -18.87 -10.42
CA ALA A 166 3.56 -19.72 -9.90
C ALA A 166 3.15 -20.37 -8.58
N LEU A 167 3.54 -21.62 -8.38
CA LEU A 167 3.38 -22.27 -7.09
C LEU A 167 4.44 -21.76 -6.11
N ALA A 168 4.02 -21.42 -4.90
CA ALA A 168 4.93 -21.04 -3.83
C ALA A 168 5.49 -22.29 -3.15
N PRO A 169 6.79 -22.30 -2.76
CA PRO A 169 7.34 -23.34 -1.92
C PRO A 169 6.59 -23.43 -0.59
N PRO A 170 6.49 -24.63 0.02
CA PRO A 170 5.92 -24.75 1.36
C PRO A 170 6.76 -24.00 2.38
N PHE A 171 6.12 -23.20 3.24
CA PHE A 171 6.80 -22.45 4.28
C PHE A 171 7.21 -23.37 5.44
N PRO A 172 8.47 -23.36 5.89
CA PRO A 172 8.90 -24.14 7.02
C PRO A 172 8.26 -23.57 8.31
N ILE A 173 7.42 -24.38 8.97
CA ILE A 173 6.76 -23.97 10.22
C ILE A 173 7.81 -23.70 11.30
N PRO A 174 7.83 -22.52 11.95
CA PRO A 174 8.80 -22.23 13.00
C PRO A 174 8.70 -23.24 14.15
N LYS A 175 9.82 -23.80 14.58
CA LYS A 175 9.87 -24.81 15.64
C LYS A 175 9.66 -24.21 17.03
N ASP A 176 10.21 -23.03 17.25
CA ASP A 176 10.08 -22.31 18.50
C ASP A 176 8.78 -21.50 18.53
N LYS A 177 7.80 -22.02 19.27
CA LYS A 177 6.47 -21.43 19.44
C LYS A 177 6.44 -20.16 20.31
N THR A 178 7.57 -19.78 20.89
CA THR A 178 7.71 -18.54 21.68
C THR A 178 8.42 -17.45 20.88
N SER A 179 8.90 -17.77 19.67
CA SER A 179 9.64 -16.84 18.82
C SER A 179 8.73 -15.83 18.12
N TRP A 180 9.28 -14.67 17.81
CA TRP A 180 8.63 -13.68 16.96
C TRP A 180 8.19 -14.27 15.60
N ALA A 181 9.00 -15.17 15.04
CA ALA A 181 8.69 -15.84 13.77
C ALA A 181 7.41 -16.69 13.86
N TRP A 182 7.19 -17.37 14.98
CA TRP A 182 5.96 -18.13 15.22
C TRP A 182 4.74 -17.23 15.34
N GLU A 183 4.83 -16.12 16.06
CA GLU A 183 3.74 -15.17 16.20
C GLU A 183 3.32 -14.59 14.83
N GLN A 184 4.30 -14.22 14.00
CA GLN A 184 4.03 -13.68 12.65
C GLN A 184 3.44 -14.76 11.72
N TYR A 185 3.93 -15.99 11.81
CA TYR A 185 3.39 -17.12 11.07
C TYR A 185 1.92 -17.37 11.45
N GLN A 186 1.60 -17.42 12.72
CA GLN A 186 0.23 -17.63 13.19
C GLN A 186 -0.72 -16.51 12.74
N GLU A 187 -0.30 -15.26 12.85
CA GLU A 187 -1.09 -14.12 12.40
C GLU A 187 -1.38 -14.23 10.88
N ALA A 188 -0.37 -14.51 10.07
CA ALA A 188 -0.54 -14.68 8.63
C ALA A 188 -1.44 -15.87 8.30
N ALA A 189 -1.30 -17.01 8.99
CA ALA A 189 -2.12 -18.20 8.78
C ALA A 189 -3.60 -17.92 9.12
N GLN A 190 -3.89 -17.27 10.25
CA GLN A 190 -5.26 -16.87 10.64
C GLN A 190 -5.89 -15.90 9.63
N LEU A 191 -5.13 -14.91 9.16
CA LEU A 191 -5.59 -13.98 8.14
C LEU A 191 -5.86 -14.67 6.81
N TYR A 192 -5.02 -15.64 6.44
CA TYR A 192 -5.22 -16.43 5.24
C TYR A 192 -6.52 -17.25 5.32
N GLU A 193 -6.78 -17.96 6.42
CA GLU A 193 -8.02 -18.72 6.63
C GLU A 193 -9.25 -17.82 6.62
N LYS A 194 -9.21 -16.69 7.34
CA LYS A 194 -10.29 -15.70 7.34
C LYS A 194 -10.61 -15.18 5.95
N ASN A 195 -9.58 -14.96 5.14
CA ASN A 195 -9.73 -14.41 3.79
C ASN A 195 -10.21 -15.46 2.78
N GLN A 196 -9.94 -16.75 3.01
CA GLN A 196 -10.51 -17.83 2.19
C GLN A 196 -12.03 -17.97 2.38
N GLY A 197 -12.54 -17.73 3.58
CA GLY A 197 -13.98 -17.70 3.87
C GLY A 197 -14.71 -16.54 3.19
N ASN A 198 -14.06 -15.43 3.00
CA ASN A 198 -14.50 -14.33 2.14
C ASN A 198 -13.94 -14.61 0.74
N LYS A 199 -14.68 -15.41 -0.05
CA LYS A 199 -14.34 -15.61 -1.46
C LYS A 199 -14.05 -14.24 -2.07
N SER A 200 -12.78 -13.97 -2.40
CA SER A 200 -12.47 -12.95 -3.41
C SER A 200 -13.42 -13.20 -4.55
N PRO A 201 -14.12 -12.21 -5.08
CA PRO A 201 -14.93 -12.43 -6.26
C PRO A 201 -14.03 -13.19 -7.23
N SER A 202 -14.43 -14.39 -7.59
CA SER A 202 -13.74 -15.17 -8.60
C SER A 202 -13.53 -14.20 -9.76
N VAL A 203 -12.34 -14.24 -10.38
CA VAL A 203 -12.05 -13.53 -11.63
C VAL A 203 -12.87 -14.20 -12.75
N ASN A 204 -14.15 -14.37 -12.53
CA ASN A 204 -15.16 -14.66 -13.50
C ASN A 204 -15.96 -13.39 -13.62
N THR A 205 -15.62 -12.64 -14.71
CA THR A 205 -16.51 -11.65 -15.33
C THR A 205 -17.56 -11.10 -14.37
N LEU A 206 -17.17 -10.08 -13.58
CA LEU A 206 -18.16 -9.17 -13.09
C LEU A 206 -18.77 -8.55 -14.35
N ASP A 207 -20.01 -8.93 -14.64
CA ASP A 207 -20.91 -8.15 -15.49
C ASP A 207 -21.10 -6.77 -14.80
N ILE A 208 -20.08 -5.96 -14.89
CA ILE A 208 -20.18 -4.53 -14.64
C ILE A 208 -20.74 -3.98 -15.93
N THR A 209 -22.05 -4.03 -16.06
CA THR A 209 -22.73 -3.24 -17.09
C THR A 209 -22.30 -1.79 -16.86
N SER A 210 -21.68 -1.23 -17.88
CA SER A 210 -21.13 0.13 -17.95
C SER A 210 -22.10 1.23 -17.51
N ASP A 211 -23.38 0.93 -17.43
CA ASP A 211 -24.44 1.90 -17.18
C ASP A 211 -24.58 2.37 -15.72
N ASN A 212 -24.14 1.56 -14.76
CA ASN A 212 -24.21 1.94 -13.34
C ASN A 212 -22.98 2.75 -12.83
N LEU A 213 -21.88 2.75 -13.57
CA LEU A 213 -20.68 3.51 -13.20
C LEU A 213 -20.62 4.91 -13.84
N MET A 214 -21.30 5.12 -14.96
CA MET A 214 -21.33 6.42 -15.64
C MET A 214 -22.24 7.44 -14.95
N ASN A 215 -23.27 6.99 -14.19
CA ASN A 215 -24.26 7.89 -13.58
C ASN A 215 -23.84 8.46 -12.22
N ASN A 216 -22.72 8.03 -11.64
CA ASN A 216 -22.20 8.52 -10.36
C ASN A 216 -20.81 9.18 -10.48
N ALA A 217 -20.39 9.63 -11.65
CA ALA A 217 -19.21 10.46 -11.75
C ALA A 217 -19.47 11.76 -10.97
N PRO A 218 -18.66 12.10 -9.97
CA PRO A 218 -18.81 13.36 -9.28
C PRO A 218 -18.59 14.47 -10.29
N THR A 219 -19.63 15.28 -10.55
CA THR A 219 -19.48 16.52 -11.30
C THR A 219 -18.37 17.32 -10.63
N THR A 220 -17.34 17.70 -11.39
CA THR A 220 -16.21 18.49 -10.89
C THR A 220 -16.77 19.72 -10.17
N PRO A 221 -16.51 19.88 -8.85
CA PRO A 221 -17.01 21.04 -8.15
C PRO A 221 -16.27 22.26 -8.68
N ARG A 222 -17.02 23.24 -9.20
CA ARG A 222 -16.49 24.59 -9.43
C ARG A 222 -16.01 25.12 -8.07
N PHE A 223 -14.75 25.50 -8.01
CA PHE A 223 -14.20 26.24 -6.88
C PHE A 223 -14.87 27.63 -6.81
N THR A 224 -15.99 27.69 -6.10
CA THR A 224 -16.57 28.96 -5.69
C THR A 224 -16.94 28.79 -4.23
N ASP A 225 -16.29 29.61 -3.45
CA ASP A 225 -16.67 30.02 -2.10
C ASP A 225 -15.84 29.49 -0.93
N SER A 226 -15.23 30.48 -0.26
CA SER A 226 -14.34 30.36 0.89
C SER A 226 -15.06 30.37 2.24
N THR A 227 -16.36 30.16 2.27
CA THR A 227 -17.11 30.09 3.53
C THR A 227 -16.93 28.69 4.12
N ILE A 228 -16.22 28.59 5.23
CA ILE A 228 -16.22 27.43 6.12
C ILE A 228 -17.57 27.45 6.80
N ASP A 229 -18.53 26.65 6.29
CA ASP A 229 -19.80 26.45 6.98
C ASP A 229 -19.50 25.77 8.33
N GLU A 230 -19.98 26.32 9.43
CA GLU A 230 -19.88 25.73 10.78
C GLU A 230 -20.50 24.32 10.84
N GLU A 231 -21.35 23.96 9.89
CA GLU A 231 -22.04 22.68 9.77
C GLU A 231 -21.20 21.53 9.18
N GLY A 232 -19.94 21.78 8.77
CA GLY A 232 -19.07 20.76 8.18
C GLY A 232 -19.07 20.73 6.64
N LYS A 233 -18.27 19.84 6.05
CA LYS A 233 -18.11 19.70 4.59
C LYS A 233 -18.74 18.41 4.08
N THR A 234 -19.41 18.49 2.92
CA THR A 234 -19.93 17.28 2.27
C THR A 234 -18.82 16.42 1.67
N PRO A 235 -18.99 15.08 1.56
CA PRO A 235 -18.01 14.20 0.91
C PRO A 235 -17.64 14.66 -0.50
N ASN A 236 -18.61 15.08 -1.29
CA ASN A 236 -18.39 15.48 -2.69
C ASN A 236 -17.56 16.74 -2.84
N ARG A 237 -17.62 17.69 -1.86
CA ARG A 237 -16.83 18.92 -1.90
C ARG A 237 -15.31 18.66 -1.86
N SER A 238 -14.89 17.58 -1.23
CA SER A 238 -13.48 17.21 -1.10
C SER A 238 -13.05 16.08 -2.04
N ALA A 239 -13.98 15.42 -2.70
CA ALA A 239 -13.71 14.29 -3.59
C ALA A 239 -12.76 14.67 -4.73
N VAL A 240 -12.01 13.66 -5.20
CA VAL A 240 -11.00 13.78 -6.26
C VAL A 240 -11.10 12.62 -7.21
N GLU A 241 -10.93 12.90 -8.48
CA GLU A 241 -10.62 11.93 -9.51
C GLU A 241 -9.30 12.32 -10.18
N LEU A 242 -8.36 11.37 -10.26
CA LEU A 242 -7.08 11.52 -10.96
C LEU A 242 -7.00 10.51 -12.09
N ALA A 243 -6.44 10.94 -13.22
CA ALA A 243 -6.12 10.06 -14.34
C ALA A 243 -4.62 10.09 -14.60
N GLN A 244 -3.99 8.93 -14.75
CA GLN A 244 -2.57 8.83 -15.08
C GLN A 244 -2.29 7.67 -16.02
N VAL A 245 -1.54 7.97 -17.10
CA VAL A 245 -1.02 6.95 -18.01
C VAL A 245 0.14 6.23 -17.34
N MET A 246 0.12 4.90 -17.37
CA MET A 246 1.22 4.08 -16.86
C MET A 246 2.34 3.98 -17.89
N LEU A 247 3.53 4.40 -17.48
CA LEU A 247 4.73 4.46 -18.33
C LEU A 247 5.61 3.21 -18.14
N PRO A 248 6.52 2.90 -19.06
CA PRO A 248 7.52 1.85 -18.86
C PRO A 248 8.38 2.04 -17.61
N SER A 249 8.61 3.29 -17.16
CA SER A 249 9.30 3.62 -15.90
C SER A 249 8.55 3.18 -14.63
N ASP A 250 7.25 2.93 -14.74
CA ASP A 250 6.39 2.51 -13.63
C ASP A 250 6.37 0.97 -13.47
N CYS A 251 7.07 0.26 -14.37
CA CYS A 251 7.04 -1.19 -14.44
C CYS A 251 8.14 -1.84 -13.59
N VAL A 252 7.81 -2.98 -12.97
CA VAL A 252 8.77 -3.81 -12.23
C VAL A 252 9.72 -4.58 -13.14
N ASN A 253 9.41 -4.67 -14.44
CA ASN A 253 10.19 -5.43 -15.39
C ASN A 253 9.99 -4.94 -16.83
N THR A 254 10.77 -5.51 -17.75
CA THR A 254 10.72 -5.19 -19.19
C THR A 254 9.44 -5.69 -19.90
N ASN A 255 8.63 -6.49 -19.23
CA ASN A 255 7.40 -7.05 -19.81
C ASN A 255 6.18 -6.15 -19.64
N GLY A 256 6.35 -4.95 -19.07
CA GLY A 256 5.30 -3.94 -18.96
C GLY A 256 4.32 -4.15 -17.82
N LEU A 257 4.66 -4.95 -16.80
CA LEU A 257 3.87 -5.05 -15.57
C LEU A 257 4.19 -3.88 -14.64
N VAL A 258 3.19 -3.08 -14.31
CA VAL A 258 3.32 -1.93 -13.39
C VAL A 258 3.46 -2.41 -11.95
N SER A 259 4.32 -1.72 -11.19
CA SER A 259 4.50 -1.95 -9.75
C SER A 259 3.22 -1.65 -8.96
N GLY A 260 2.84 -2.54 -8.05
CA GLY A 260 1.76 -2.28 -7.09
C GLY A 260 2.05 -1.08 -6.19
N GLY A 261 3.33 -0.80 -5.91
CA GLY A 261 3.77 0.37 -5.17
C GLY A 261 3.46 1.69 -5.88
N VAL A 262 3.58 1.73 -7.22
CA VAL A 262 3.16 2.89 -8.02
C VAL A 262 1.66 3.12 -7.91
N VAL A 263 0.85 2.06 -8.00
CA VAL A 263 -0.60 2.15 -7.82
C VAL A 263 -0.94 2.69 -6.43
N MET A 264 -0.33 2.13 -5.37
CA MET A 264 -0.54 2.59 -4.00
C MET A 264 -0.10 4.04 -3.78
N LYS A 265 0.97 4.49 -4.44
CA LYS A 265 1.42 5.89 -4.40
C LYS A 265 0.40 6.83 -5.02
N LEU A 266 -0.21 6.45 -6.14
CA LEU A 266 -1.30 7.22 -6.76
C LEU A 266 -2.53 7.29 -5.87
N MET A 267 -2.87 6.18 -5.18
CA MET A 267 -3.96 6.17 -4.21
C MET A 267 -3.69 7.13 -3.05
N ASP A 268 -2.46 7.14 -2.49
CA ASP A 268 -2.07 8.03 -1.41
C ASP A 268 -2.08 9.50 -1.86
N ASN A 269 -1.64 9.80 -3.08
CA ASN A 269 -1.69 11.13 -3.67
C ASN A 269 -3.15 11.64 -3.77
N ALA A 270 -4.06 10.81 -4.30
CA ALA A 270 -5.47 11.17 -4.41
C ALA A 270 -6.08 11.41 -3.02
N CYS A 271 -5.84 10.51 -2.07
CA CYS A 271 -6.31 10.64 -0.70
C CYS A 271 -5.72 11.86 0.01
N GLY A 272 -4.44 12.17 -0.21
CA GLY A 272 -3.77 13.35 0.34
C GLY A 272 -4.42 14.64 -0.15
N ILE A 273 -4.78 14.73 -1.44
CA ILE A 273 -5.50 15.88 -1.99
C ILE A 273 -6.89 16.03 -1.32
N VAL A 274 -7.62 14.92 -1.16
CA VAL A 274 -8.92 14.92 -0.46
C VAL A 274 -8.75 15.40 0.97
N ALA A 275 -7.75 14.90 1.69
CA ALA A 275 -7.48 15.28 3.08
C ALA A 275 -7.17 16.77 3.22
N VAL A 276 -6.28 17.31 2.37
CA VAL A 276 -5.92 18.74 2.37
C VAL A 276 -7.13 19.59 2.01
N ARG A 277 -7.92 19.23 0.99
CA ARG A 277 -9.16 19.95 0.61
C ARG A 277 -10.18 19.97 1.75
N HIS A 278 -10.29 18.86 2.47
CA HIS A 278 -11.23 18.77 3.59
C HIS A 278 -10.77 19.58 4.80
N CYS A 279 -9.51 19.42 5.20
CA CYS A 279 -8.95 20.03 6.42
C CYS A 279 -8.51 21.48 6.24
N GLY A 280 -8.18 21.91 5.01
CA GLY A 280 -7.64 23.26 4.76
C GLY A 280 -6.22 23.48 5.30
N THR A 281 -5.51 22.43 5.69
CA THR A 281 -4.15 22.46 6.26
C THR A 281 -3.35 21.23 5.84
N ASN A 282 -2.08 21.18 6.28
CA ASN A 282 -1.23 20.00 6.05
C ASN A 282 -1.80 18.74 6.68
N THR A 283 -1.70 17.63 5.96
CA THR A 283 -2.17 16.32 6.42
C THR A 283 -1.12 15.25 6.19
N VAL A 284 -1.12 14.24 7.06
CA VAL A 284 -0.21 13.09 6.94
C VAL A 284 -0.99 11.79 7.02
N THR A 285 -0.57 10.82 6.22
CA THR A 285 -1.10 9.46 6.24
C THR A 285 -0.65 8.74 7.50
N VAL A 286 -1.59 8.13 8.22
CA VAL A 286 -1.29 7.36 9.46
C VAL A 286 -1.58 5.88 9.34
N VAL A 287 -2.59 5.50 8.55
CA VAL A 287 -2.96 4.09 8.33
C VAL A 287 -3.51 3.91 6.92
N VAL A 288 -3.11 2.80 6.29
CA VAL A 288 -3.69 2.31 5.03
C VAL A 288 -4.23 0.90 5.28
N GLN A 289 -5.41 0.60 4.76
CA GLN A 289 -6.08 -0.68 4.99
C GLN A 289 -6.88 -1.15 3.79
N GLY A 290 -6.99 -2.48 3.66
CA GLY A 290 -7.88 -3.10 2.68
C GLY A 290 -7.46 -2.88 1.23
N VAL A 291 -6.17 -2.67 0.97
CA VAL A 291 -5.69 -2.62 -0.41
C VAL A 291 -5.72 -4.03 -0.97
N ASN A 292 -6.62 -4.28 -1.92
CA ASN A 292 -6.69 -5.51 -2.69
C ASN A 292 -6.50 -5.16 -4.15
N LEU A 293 -5.45 -5.70 -4.78
CA LEU A 293 -5.18 -5.52 -6.20
C LEU A 293 -5.64 -6.77 -6.94
N PHE A 294 -6.74 -6.67 -7.68
CA PHE A 294 -7.41 -7.82 -8.30
C PHE A 294 -6.81 -8.20 -9.66
N SER A 295 -6.31 -7.20 -10.37
CA SER A 295 -5.84 -7.36 -11.73
C SER A 295 -4.48 -6.68 -11.92
N PRO A 296 -3.61 -7.26 -12.77
CA PRO A 296 -2.35 -6.62 -13.10
C PRO A 296 -2.59 -5.36 -13.94
N VAL A 297 -1.86 -4.32 -13.60
CA VAL A 297 -1.80 -3.07 -14.37
C VAL A 297 -0.66 -3.19 -15.38
N LEU A 298 -0.91 -2.71 -16.59
CA LEU A 298 0.06 -2.77 -17.68
C LEU A 298 0.54 -1.38 -18.10
N SER A 299 1.76 -1.32 -18.61
CA SER A 299 2.25 -0.11 -19.28
C SER A 299 1.31 0.33 -20.39
N GLY A 300 0.96 1.62 -20.42
CA GLY A 300 0.00 2.23 -21.33
C GLY A 300 -1.47 2.08 -20.90
N ASP A 301 -1.78 1.43 -19.77
CA ASP A 301 -3.09 1.58 -19.14
C ASP A 301 -3.24 3.01 -18.61
N VAL A 302 -4.46 3.54 -18.64
CA VAL A 302 -4.81 4.79 -17.97
C VAL A 302 -5.47 4.46 -16.64
N LEU A 303 -4.80 4.73 -15.53
CA LEU A 303 -5.39 4.54 -14.21
C LEU A 303 -6.30 5.72 -13.85
N MET A 304 -7.54 5.39 -13.51
CA MET A 304 -8.52 6.32 -12.96
C MET A 304 -8.64 6.05 -11.45
N VAL A 305 -8.20 7.01 -10.65
CA VAL A 305 -8.19 6.91 -9.18
C VAL A 305 -9.24 7.84 -8.61
N GLN A 306 -10.26 7.29 -7.97
CA GLN A 306 -11.33 8.05 -7.33
C GLN A 306 -11.18 7.97 -5.82
N ALA A 307 -11.16 9.12 -5.14
CA ALA A 307 -11.04 9.21 -3.70
C ALA A 307 -12.08 10.17 -3.12
N ARG A 308 -12.70 9.76 -1.99
CA ARG A 308 -13.70 10.57 -1.27
C ARG A 308 -13.64 10.32 0.24
N PRO A 309 -13.92 11.32 1.09
CA PRO A 309 -13.98 11.11 2.53
C PRO A 309 -15.24 10.30 2.88
N VAL A 310 -15.11 9.37 3.83
CA VAL A 310 -16.20 8.47 4.24
C VAL A 310 -16.46 8.48 5.74
N PHE A 311 -15.48 8.93 6.54
CA PHE A 311 -15.63 9.01 7.99
C PHE A 311 -14.68 10.05 8.58
N THR A 312 -15.15 10.79 9.59
CA THR A 312 -14.32 11.66 10.41
C THR A 312 -14.48 11.32 11.88
N SER A 313 -13.36 11.29 12.60
CA SER A 313 -13.31 11.28 14.06
C SER A 313 -12.94 12.66 14.58
N ALA A 314 -12.78 12.83 15.89
CA ALA A 314 -12.36 14.11 16.45
C ALA A 314 -11.01 14.63 15.90
N LYS A 315 -10.10 13.75 15.44
CA LYS A 315 -8.73 14.10 15.01
C LYS A 315 -8.28 13.42 13.72
N SER A 316 -9.12 12.64 13.05
CA SER A 316 -8.73 11.94 11.83
C SER A 316 -9.85 11.90 10.81
N ILE A 317 -9.46 11.84 9.55
CA ILE A 317 -10.34 11.62 8.42
C ILE A 317 -10.00 10.30 7.74
N GLU A 318 -11.01 9.49 7.40
CA GLU A 318 -10.85 8.27 6.63
C GLU A 318 -11.42 8.48 5.23
N ILE A 319 -10.61 8.14 4.24
CA ILE A 319 -10.87 8.37 2.82
C ILE A 319 -10.92 7.02 2.14
N ALA A 320 -12.01 6.76 1.43
CA ALA A 320 -12.12 5.61 0.55
C ALA A 320 -11.53 5.96 -0.81
N VAL A 321 -10.77 5.01 -1.39
CA VAL A 321 -10.21 5.14 -2.71
C VAL A 321 -10.44 3.87 -3.51
N SER A 322 -10.83 4.03 -4.77
CA SER A 322 -10.95 2.96 -5.75
C SER A 322 -10.10 3.26 -6.98
N VAL A 323 -9.66 2.21 -7.67
CA VAL A 323 -8.83 2.33 -8.87
C VAL A 323 -9.39 1.43 -9.95
N ARG A 324 -9.57 1.99 -11.15
CA ARG A 324 -9.86 1.26 -12.39
C ARG A 324 -8.81 1.60 -13.44
N ALA A 325 -8.59 0.70 -14.37
CA ALA A 325 -7.73 0.93 -15.53
C ALA A 325 -8.56 0.97 -16.79
N GLU A 326 -8.31 1.97 -17.61
CA GLU A 326 -8.77 1.96 -19.00
C GLU A 326 -7.65 1.39 -19.86
N ARG A 327 -7.92 0.27 -20.49
CA ARG A 327 -6.98 -0.46 -21.33
C ARG A 327 -7.43 -0.35 -22.79
N TYR A 328 -6.51 0.07 -23.62
CA TYR A 328 -6.76 0.21 -25.04
C TYR A 328 -6.07 -0.91 -25.82
N ASN A 329 -6.86 -1.79 -26.43
CA ASN A 329 -6.39 -2.89 -27.25
C ASN A 329 -6.68 -2.58 -28.72
N ILE A 330 -5.71 -2.86 -29.60
CA ILE A 330 -5.88 -2.72 -31.05
C ILE A 330 -6.22 -4.11 -31.61
N SER A 331 -7.41 -4.26 -32.18
CA SER A 331 -7.80 -5.46 -32.90
C SER A 331 -8.43 -5.08 -34.21
N ASN A 332 -8.03 -5.74 -35.30
CA ASN A 332 -8.54 -5.49 -36.67
C ASN A 332 -8.54 -4.01 -37.10
N SER A 333 -7.47 -3.27 -36.69
CA SER A 333 -7.31 -1.81 -36.96
C SER A 333 -8.27 -0.90 -36.17
N PHE A 334 -9.05 -1.44 -35.25
CA PHE A 334 -9.91 -0.66 -34.37
C PHE A 334 -9.36 -0.64 -32.94
N LEU A 335 -9.57 0.50 -32.28
CA LEU A 335 -9.22 0.68 -30.87
C LEU A 335 -10.42 0.22 -30.03
N HIS A 336 -10.18 -0.80 -29.20
CA HIS A 336 -11.16 -1.28 -28.22
C HIS A 336 -10.74 -0.83 -26.83
N GLN A 337 -11.66 -0.17 -26.13
CA GLN A 337 -11.50 0.21 -24.74
C GLN A 337 -12.06 -0.90 -23.85
N GLU A 338 -11.28 -1.31 -22.87
CA GLU A 338 -11.65 -2.24 -21.81
C GLU A 338 -11.48 -1.54 -20.46
N ILE A 339 -12.48 -1.61 -19.58
CA ILE A 339 -12.39 -1.09 -18.21
C ILE A 339 -12.11 -2.27 -17.29
N VAL A 340 -11.00 -2.19 -16.57
CA VAL A 340 -10.54 -3.24 -15.65
C VAL A 340 -10.56 -2.70 -14.22
N ALA A 341 -11.27 -3.37 -13.31
CA ALA A 341 -11.21 -3.06 -11.89
C ALA A 341 -9.85 -3.47 -11.33
N ILE A 342 -9.12 -2.53 -10.76
CA ILE A 342 -7.82 -2.77 -10.11
C ILE A 342 -8.00 -2.96 -8.62
N THR A 343 -8.79 -2.09 -7.96
CA THR A 343 -9.22 -2.27 -6.58
C THR A 343 -10.63 -1.72 -6.40
N ASP A 344 -11.45 -2.40 -5.58
CA ASP A 344 -12.80 -1.90 -5.29
C ASP A 344 -12.74 -0.70 -4.36
N GLN A 345 -12.16 -0.91 -3.17
CA GLN A 345 -12.13 0.10 -2.14
C GLN A 345 -11.01 -0.18 -1.13
N ALA A 346 -10.10 0.77 -1.00
CA ALA A 346 -9.13 0.82 0.07
C ALA A 346 -9.41 2.05 0.95
N TYR A 347 -8.88 2.05 2.17
CA TYR A 347 -9.13 3.11 3.14
C TYR A 347 -7.82 3.69 3.64
N PHE A 348 -7.71 5.00 3.50
CA PHE A 348 -6.57 5.79 3.96
C PHE A 348 -7.02 6.70 5.09
N THR A 349 -6.33 6.66 6.23
CA THR A 349 -6.60 7.52 7.37
C THR A 349 -5.54 8.61 7.46
N PHE A 350 -5.98 9.86 7.55
CA PHE A 350 -5.12 11.04 7.69
C PHE A 350 -5.40 11.77 9.00
N VAL A 351 -4.40 12.48 9.47
CA VAL A 351 -4.52 13.48 10.54
C VAL A 351 -4.06 14.84 10.02
N ALA A 352 -4.72 15.90 10.48
CA ALA A 352 -4.35 17.27 10.17
C ALA A 352 -3.29 17.75 11.18
N LEU A 353 -2.24 18.40 10.69
CA LEU A 353 -1.14 18.93 11.51
C LEU A 353 -0.95 20.42 11.24
N PRO A 354 -0.59 21.22 12.27
CA PRO A 354 -0.23 22.62 12.06
C PRO A 354 1.06 22.71 11.24
N LEU A 355 1.12 23.71 10.36
CA LEU A 355 2.33 24.02 9.60
C LEU A 355 3.36 24.71 10.50
N GLY A 356 4.64 24.31 10.37
CA GLY A 356 5.77 24.95 11.04
C GLY A 356 6.00 24.58 12.51
N ASP A 357 5.17 23.72 13.09
CA ASP A 357 5.37 23.25 14.47
C ASP A 357 6.44 22.12 14.51
N LYS A 358 7.36 22.21 15.49
CA LYS A 358 8.43 21.21 15.66
C LYS A 358 7.93 19.88 16.21
N ASN A 359 6.86 19.90 17.02
CA ASN A 359 6.21 18.73 17.61
C ASN A 359 4.69 18.84 17.43
N PRO A 360 4.19 18.68 16.21
CA PRO A 360 2.79 18.98 15.91
C PRO A 360 1.86 17.95 16.57
N SER A 361 0.86 18.44 17.27
CA SER A 361 -0.28 17.61 17.70
C SER A 361 -1.38 17.65 16.65
N ALA A 362 -2.11 16.54 16.51
CA ALA A 362 -3.22 16.47 15.57
C ALA A 362 -4.30 17.52 15.89
N LEU A 363 -4.65 18.29 14.87
CA LEU A 363 -5.69 19.31 14.95
C LEU A 363 -7.10 18.67 15.02
N PRO A 364 -8.10 19.38 15.55
CA PRO A 364 -9.50 19.00 15.43
C PRO A 364 -9.90 18.82 13.97
N MET A 365 -10.69 17.79 13.69
CA MET A 365 -11.14 17.47 12.34
C MET A 365 -12.47 18.15 12.04
N ILE A 366 -12.59 18.77 10.85
CA ILE A 366 -13.86 19.27 10.34
C ILE A 366 -14.82 18.09 10.14
N PRO A 367 -16.03 18.09 10.69
CA PRO A 367 -16.96 16.99 10.55
C PRO A 367 -17.46 16.83 9.12
N LEU A 368 -17.85 15.61 8.75
CA LEU A 368 -18.56 15.35 7.49
C LEU A 368 -20.05 15.68 7.65
N ARG A 369 -20.58 16.47 6.71
CA ARG A 369 -22.02 16.69 6.53
C ARG A 369 -22.56 15.63 5.56
N LEU A 370 -23.38 14.70 6.09
CA LEU A 370 -23.88 13.55 5.34
C LEU A 370 -25.23 13.91 4.69
N GLU A 371 -25.24 14.01 3.37
CA GLU A 371 -26.44 14.40 2.61
C GLU A 371 -27.26 13.20 2.16
N THR A 372 -26.60 12.16 1.64
CA THR A 372 -27.26 10.98 1.09
C THR A 372 -27.46 9.85 2.12
N LYS A 373 -28.38 8.93 1.85
CA LYS A 373 -28.55 7.71 2.63
C LYS A 373 -27.31 6.83 2.57
N GLU A 374 -26.69 6.73 1.40
CA GLU A 374 -25.48 5.96 1.18
C GLU A 374 -24.28 6.51 2.00
N ASP A 375 -24.14 7.83 2.07
CA ASP A 375 -23.11 8.47 2.91
C ASP A 375 -23.28 8.10 4.38
N ARG A 376 -24.53 8.14 4.88
CA ARG A 376 -24.84 7.79 6.28
C ARG A 376 -24.55 6.32 6.58
N GLU A 377 -24.96 5.42 5.70
CA GLU A 377 -24.68 3.97 5.84
C GLU A 377 -23.19 3.69 5.83
N THR A 378 -22.45 4.31 4.90
CA THR A 378 -21.00 4.17 4.79
C THR A 378 -20.30 4.74 6.04
N PHE A 379 -20.72 5.92 6.48
CA PHE A 379 -20.18 6.54 7.70
C PHE A 379 -20.36 5.67 8.92
N GLU A 380 -21.58 5.12 9.17
CA GLU A 380 -21.84 4.26 10.33
C GLU A 380 -21.07 2.93 10.25
N LYS A 381 -20.94 2.32 9.08
CA LYS A 381 -20.06 1.15 8.87
C LYS A 381 -18.61 1.46 9.25
N ARG A 382 -18.09 2.59 8.79
CA ARG A 382 -16.69 2.97 9.07
C ARG A 382 -16.47 3.38 10.53
N LYS A 383 -17.43 4.03 11.13
CA LYS A 383 -17.46 4.36 12.56
C LYS A 383 -17.39 3.10 13.44
N ALA A 384 -18.16 2.07 13.11
CA ALA A 384 -18.11 0.79 13.82
C ALA A 384 -16.72 0.15 13.74
N VAL A 385 -16.09 0.14 12.55
CA VAL A 385 -14.72 -0.35 12.36
C VAL A 385 -13.71 0.47 13.18
N TYR A 386 -13.86 1.79 13.20
CA TYR A 386 -13.00 2.68 14.00
C TYR A 386 -13.14 2.40 15.51
N GLN A 387 -14.37 2.23 16.00
CA GLN A 387 -14.64 1.91 17.42
C GLN A 387 -14.07 0.55 17.80
N GLN A 388 -14.25 -0.47 16.98
CA GLN A 388 -13.68 -1.80 17.19
C GLN A 388 -12.16 -1.76 17.30
N ARG A 389 -11.49 -0.99 16.42
CA ARG A 389 -10.02 -0.82 16.49
C ARG A 389 -9.59 -0.13 17.78
N ARG A 390 -10.28 0.91 18.21
CA ARG A 390 -9.98 1.59 19.47
C ARG A 390 -10.13 0.67 20.68
N ALA A 391 -11.18 -0.15 20.70
CA ALA A 391 -11.38 -1.14 21.76
C ALA A 391 -10.24 -2.17 21.80
N LEU A 392 -9.79 -2.66 20.63
CA LEU A 392 -8.65 -3.58 20.53
C LEU A 392 -7.33 -2.95 21.02
N ILE A 393 -7.07 -1.69 20.71
CA ILE A 393 -5.88 -0.95 21.19
C ILE A 393 -5.98 -0.75 22.71
N GLY A 394 -7.17 -0.48 23.24
CA GLY A 394 -7.40 -0.29 24.68
C GLY A 394 -7.27 -1.58 25.49
N SER A 395 -7.67 -2.73 24.94
CA SER A 395 -7.61 -4.04 25.59
C SER A 395 -6.27 -4.77 25.42
N SER A 396 -5.51 -4.42 24.39
CA SER A 396 -4.30 -5.11 23.96
C SER A 396 -3.04 -4.28 24.17
N ARG A 397 -2.65 -4.05 25.43
CA ARG A 397 -1.23 -3.77 25.73
C ARG A 397 -0.30 -4.94 25.37
N ARG A 398 -0.80 -5.99 24.73
CA ARG A 398 -0.06 -7.25 24.44
C ARG A 398 -0.18 -7.83 23.05
N ILE A 399 -0.83 -7.20 22.09
CA ILE A 399 -0.86 -7.72 20.72
C ILE A 399 0.10 -6.94 19.84
N ILE A 400 0.84 -7.65 19.03
CA ILE A 400 2.05 -7.38 18.25
C ILE A 400 2.03 -6.05 17.45
N PHE A 401 0.87 -5.45 17.19
CA PHE A 401 0.74 -4.13 16.59
C PHE A 401 0.60 -2.97 17.59
N SER A 402 0.58 -3.21 18.91
CA SER A 402 0.47 -2.19 19.95
C SER A 402 1.80 -1.86 20.64
N LYS A 403 2.82 -2.67 20.41
CA LYS A 403 4.21 -2.40 20.83
C LYS A 403 5.07 -1.85 19.70
N LEU A 404 4.43 -1.17 18.75
CA LEU A 404 5.09 -0.56 17.62
C LEU A 404 4.82 0.92 17.60
#